data_13b60c6e0171fabb06896d5c20008fbd
#
_entry.id   13b60c6e0171fabb06896d5c20008fbd
#
_cell.length_a   1.000
_cell.length_b   1.000
_cell.length_c   1.000
_cell.angle_alpha   90.00
_cell.angle_beta   90.00
_cell.angle_gamma   90.00
#
_symmetry.space_group_name_H-M   'P 1'
#
loop_
_entity.id
_entity.type
_entity.pdbx_description
1 polymer ?
#
loop_
_entity_poly.entity_id
_entity_poly.type
_entity_poly.pdbx_seq_one_letter_code
_entity_poly.pdbx_strand_id
1 'polypeptide(L)'
;VSEEDKKDYEIRMPDVEEYDKDMILAFEKDVLGIYLSGHPLEKYRNIMEKMISARTIDFQPDDETGMPKVYDGQKVIIGGMITEKTIKYTRNNKVMAFLTVEDLMGTVEIVVFPRDYEKWQTLINEDARVFIQGRVNAEDDKPSKLILEKVRAFDDIPREIWIQFKDREDYAQKEQELLNYLRGSVGTSAVVIYLKDVKAIKRLPAGYHVQISEFLIEELKKKYGDSNVKVVERVLKNF
;
A
#
# COMPACT_ATOMS: atom_id res chain seq x y z
N VAL A 1 -35.86 -22.46 38.32
CA VAL A 1 -34.45 -22.05 38.11
C VAL A 1 -34.30 -20.69 38.73
N SER A 2 -33.60 -20.62 39.87
CA SER A 2 -33.42 -19.38 40.59
C SER A 2 -32.47 -18.43 39.84
N GLU A 3 -32.53 -17.11 40.14
CA GLU A 3 -31.59 -16.14 39.54
C GLU A 3 -30.13 -16.41 39.96
N GLU A 4 -29.92 -17.13 41.05
CA GLU A 4 -28.59 -17.58 41.51
C GLU A 4 -28.02 -18.68 40.59
N ASP A 5 -28.86 -19.61 40.08
CA ASP A 5 -28.42 -20.66 39.18
C ASP A 5 -28.00 -20.11 37.78
N LYS A 6 -28.46 -18.93 37.41
CA LYS A 6 -28.05 -18.29 36.14
C LYS A 6 -26.63 -17.70 36.20
N LYS A 7 -26.16 -17.28 37.35
CA LYS A 7 -24.82 -16.70 37.52
C LYS A 7 -23.69 -17.72 37.39
N ASP A 8 -23.96 -18.99 37.67
CA ASP A 8 -22.95 -20.06 37.56
C ASP A 8 -22.68 -20.51 36.11
N TYR A 9 -23.54 -20.07 35.15
CA TYR A 9 -23.38 -20.35 33.74
C TYR A 9 -22.90 -19.15 32.92
N GLU A 10 -22.62 -18.01 33.53
CA GLU A 10 -21.98 -16.88 32.85
C GLU A 10 -20.50 -17.21 32.56
N ILE A 11 -20.21 -17.54 31.30
CA ILE A 11 -18.85 -17.65 30.82
C ILE A 11 -18.24 -16.25 30.89
N ARG A 12 -17.36 -16.03 31.86
CA ARG A 12 -16.58 -14.78 31.93
C ARG A 12 -15.60 -14.78 30.76
N MET A 13 -15.91 -13.99 29.75
CA MET A 13 -14.97 -13.74 28.67
C MET A 13 -13.75 -13.01 29.23
N PRO A 14 -12.52 -13.45 28.93
CA PRO A 14 -11.33 -12.71 29.33
C PRO A 14 -11.33 -11.32 28.68
N ASP A 15 -10.89 -10.32 29.43
CA ASP A 15 -10.67 -8.97 28.93
C ASP A 15 -9.32 -8.97 28.18
N VAL A 16 -9.36 -9.33 26.91
CA VAL A 16 -8.21 -9.36 26.01
C VAL A 16 -8.40 -8.29 24.94
N GLU A 17 -7.29 -7.68 24.54
CA GLU A 17 -7.30 -6.73 23.41
C GLU A 17 -7.76 -7.44 22.13
N GLU A 18 -8.54 -6.71 21.32
CA GLU A 18 -8.95 -7.15 19.99
C GLU A 18 -7.71 -7.35 19.11
N TYR A 19 -7.75 -8.34 18.23
CA TYR A 19 -6.71 -8.51 17.21
C TYR A 19 -6.64 -7.28 16.31
N ASP A 20 -5.44 -6.96 15.83
CA ASP A 20 -5.32 -5.91 14.82
C ASP A 20 -6.09 -6.30 13.54
N LYS A 21 -6.47 -5.27 12.77
CA LYS A 21 -7.34 -5.46 11.59
C LYS A 21 -6.72 -6.40 10.53
N ASP A 22 -5.39 -6.37 10.36
CA ASP A 22 -4.72 -7.25 9.40
C ASP A 22 -4.79 -8.72 9.85
N MET A 23 -4.68 -9.00 11.16
CA MET A 23 -4.85 -10.35 11.71
C MET A 23 -6.30 -10.85 11.56
N ILE A 24 -7.29 -9.99 11.85
CA ILE A 24 -8.70 -10.33 11.67
C ILE A 24 -8.96 -10.72 10.21
N LEU A 25 -8.52 -9.89 9.26
CA LEU A 25 -8.67 -10.17 7.83
C LEU A 25 -7.95 -11.45 7.39
N ALA A 26 -6.76 -11.72 7.95
CA ALA A 26 -6.04 -12.96 7.66
C ALA A 26 -6.82 -14.20 8.16
N PHE A 27 -7.37 -14.15 9.38
CA PHE A 27 -8.21 -15.23 9.92
C PHE A 27 -9.50 -15.42 9.14
N GLU A 28 -10.17 -14.32 8.74
CA GLU A 28 -11.38 -14.40 7.90
C GLU A 28 -11.07 -15.11 6.58
N LYS A 29 -9.98 -14.73 5.92
CA LYS A 29 -9.55 -15.34 4.67
C LYS A 29 -9.22 -16.83 4.83
N ASP A 30 -8.50 -17.18 5.92
CA ASP A 30 -8.07 -18.55 6.19
C ASP A 30 -9.27 -19.47 6.51
N VAL A 31 -10.21 -19.01 7.32
CA VAL A 31 -11.34 -19.81 7.80
C VAL A 31 -12.54 -19.76 6.84
N LEU A 32 -12.85 -18.61 6.28
CA LEU A 32 -14.08 -18.38 5.50
C LEU A 32 -13.80 -18.28 4.00
N GLY A 33 -12.55 -18.08 3.59
CA GLY A 33 -12.17 -17.84 2.20
C GLY A 33 -12.51 -16.44 1.67
N ILE A 34 -13.16 -15.60 2.49
CA ILE A 34 -13.58 -14.23 2.13
C ILE A 34 -13.22 -13.26 3.25
N TYR A 35 -13.21 -11.95 2.94
CA TYR A 35 -13.07 -10.88 3.89
C TYR A 35 -14.44 -10.32 4.29
N LEU A 36 -14.75 -10.25 5.59
CA LEU A 36 -16.02 -9.71 6.11
C LEU A 36 -15.85 -8.32 6.74
N SER A 37 -14.75 -8.13 7.48
CA SER A 37 -14.51 -6.90 8.25
C SER A 37 -13.90 -5.77 7.42
N GLY A 38 -13.69 -5.98 6.13
CA GLY A 38 -13.14 -5.01 5.18
C GLY A 38 -12.21 -5.64 4.16
N HIS A 39 -11.56 -4.83 3.35
CA HIS A 39 -10.63 -5.32 2.33
C HIS A 39 -9.17 -4.98 2.72
N PRO A 40 -8.19 -5.90 2.53
CA PRO A 40 -6.78 -5.66 2.89
C PRO A 40 -6.16 -4.42 2.22
N LEU A 41 -6.71 -4.01 1.06
CA LEU A 41 -6.25 -2.84 0.31
C LEU A 41 -6.87 -1.52 0.77
N GLU A 42 -7.87 -1.53 1.69
CA GLU A 42 -8.57 -0.33 2.11
C GLU A 42 -7.62 0.73 2.68
N LYS A 43 -6.66 0.32 3.49
CA LYS A 43 -5.65 1.22 4.08
C LYS A 43 -4.70 1.83 3.05
N TYR A 44 -4.62 1.24 1.85
CA TYR A 44 -3.77 1.73 0.75
C TYR A 44 -4.54 2.56 -0.28
N ARG A 45 -5.85 2.78 -0.11
CA ARG A 45 -6.70 3.52 -1.06
C ARG A 45 -6.08 4.85 -1.49
N ASN A 46 -5.63 5.66 -0.54
CA ASN A 46 -5.07 6.98 -0.82
C ASN A 46 -3.79 6.94 -1.67
N ILE A 47 -2.92 5.94 -1.44
CA ILE A 47 -1.69 5.82 -2.24
C ILE A 47 -1.99 5.19 -3.60
N MET A 48 -2.91 4.24 -3.66
CA MET A 48 -3.36 3.66 -4.92
C MET A 48 -3.89 4.76 -5.84
N GLU A 49 -4.81 5.61 -5.39
CA GLU A 49 -5.37 6.71 -6.18
C GLU A 49 -4.32 7.69 -6.73
N LYS A 50 -3.20 7.85 -6.04
CA LYS A 50 -2.11 8.72 -6.48
C LYS A 50 -1.14 8.06 -7.46
N MET A 51 -1.02 6.74 -7.42
CA MET A 51 -0.01 5.97 -8.16
C MET A 51 -0.56 5.31 -9.41
N ILE A 52 -1.83 4.85 -9.38
CA ILE A 52 -2.43 4.13 -10.50
C ILE A 52 -2.86 5.07 -11.62
N SER A 53 -2.82 4.57 -12.84
CA SER A 53 -3.36 5.23 -14.02
C SER A 53 -4.54 4.48 -14.65
N ALA A 54 -4.79 3.24 -14.20
CA ALA A 54 -5.96 2.43 -14.55
C ALA A 54 -6.34 1.55 -13.37
N ARG A 55 -7.62 1.18 -13.29
CA ARG A 55 -8.18 0.23 -12.32
C ARG A 55 -8.42 -1.11 -13.00
N THR A 56 -8.55 -2.18 -12.23
CA THR A 56 -8.82 -3.51 -12.78
C THR A 56 -10.12 -3.55 -13.59
N ILE A 57 -11.14 -2.81 -13.17
CA ILE A 57 -12.42 -2.72 -13.89
C ILE A 57 -12.29 -2.09 -15.29
N ASP A 58 -11.29 -1.24 -15.52
CA ASP A 58 -11.07 -0.59 -16.81
C ASP A 58 -10.63 -1.57 -17.92
N PHE A 59 -10.21 -2.79 -17.53
CA PHE A 59 -9.84 -3.88 -18.44
C PHE A 59 -11.03 -4.76 -18.86
N GLN A 60 -12.16 -4.61 -18.18
CA GLN A 60 -13.38 -5.33 -18.52
C GLN A 60 -14.18 -4.56 -19.58
N PRO A 61 -14.93 -5.25 -20.43
CA PRO A 61 -15.91 -4.60 -21.30
C PRO A 61 -16.91 -3.79 -20.49
N ASP A 62 -17.11 -2.55 -20.88
CA ASP A 62 -18.11 -1.67 -20.28
C ASP A 62 -19.54 -2.12 -20.72
N ASP A 63 -20.50 -2.11 -19.79
CA ASP A 63 -21.86 -2.61 -20.04
C ASP A 63 -22.61 -1.82 -21.14
N GLU A 64 -22.27 -0.55 -21.36
CA GLU A 64 -22.93 0.30 -22.34
C GLU A 64 -22.26 0.22 -23.73
N THR A 65 -20.93 0.18 -23.78
CA THR A 65 -20.16 0.26 -25.01
C THR A 65 -19.66 -1.10 -25.50
N GLY A 66 -19.61 -2.10 -24.61
CA GLY A 66 -19.01 -3.41 -24.85
C GLY A 66 -17.50 -3.39 -24.99
N MET A 67 -16.85 -2.24 -24.76
CA MET A 67 -15.40 -2.07 -24.90
C MET A 67 -14.74 -1.75 -23.56
N PRO A 68 -13.51 -2.23 -23.32
CA PRO A 68 -12.74 -1.80 -22.15
C PRO A 68 -12.34 -0.32 -22.27
N LYS A 69 -12.12 0.34 -21.13
CA LYS A 69 -11.64 1.74 -21.09
C LYS A 69 -10.16 1.88 -21.43
N VAL A 70 -9.41 0.80 -21.32
CA VAL A 70 -8.00 0.74 -21.76
C VAL A 70 -7.90 0.24 -23.21
N TYR A 71 -6.86 0.63 -23.93
CA TYR A 71 -6.65 0.23 -25.32
C TYR A 71 -5.34 -0.55 -25.50
N ASP A 72 -5.27 -1.33 -26.56
CA ASP A 72 -4.09 -2.16 -26.85
C ASP A 72 -2.80 -1.34 -26.93
N GLY A 73 -1.73 -1.85 -26.34
CA GLY A 73 -0.43 -1.18 -26.27
C GLY A 73 -0.32 -0.04 -25.28
N GLN A 74 -1.40 0.37 -24.62
CA GLN A 74 -1.39 1.43 -23.60
C GLN A 74 -0.49 1.03 -22.43
N LYS A 75 0.37 1.96 -21.97
CA LYS A 75 1.13 1.80 -20.73
C LYS A 75 0.31 2.31 -19.54
N VAL A 76 0.12 1.45 -18.57
CA VAL A 76 -0.63 1.77 -17.37
C VAL A 76 0.08 1.27 -16.11
N ILE A 77 -0.30 1.85 -14.99
CA ILE A 77 0.06 1.39 -13.65
C ILE A 77 -1.24 1.00 -12.95
N ILE A 78 -1.30 -0.22 -12.45
CA ILE A 78 -2.36 -0.71 -11.58
C ILE A 78 -1.79 -0.95 -10.19
N GLY A 79 -2.65 -0.99 -9.18
CA GLY A 79 -2.28 -1.38 -7.82
C GLY A 79 -3.27 -2.41 -7.30
N GLY A 80 -2.79 -3.46 -6.66
CA GLY A 80 -3.66 -4.50 -6.15
C GLY A 80 -2.91 -5.58 -5.37
N MET A 81 -3.65 -6.61 -5.01
CA MET A 81 -3.15 -7.82 -4.35
C MET A 81 -3.17 -8.98 -5.36
N ILE A 82 -2.11 -9.75 -5.40
CA ILE A 82 -2.04 -10.96 -6.23
C ILE A 82 -2.84 -12.06 -5.51
N THR A 83 -3.96 -12.46 -6.08
CA THR A 83 -4.83 -13.50 -5.51
C THR A 83 -4.52 -14.89 -6.04
N GLU A 84 -3.95 -14.97 -7.25
CA GLU A 84 -3.58 -16.25 -7.87
C GLU A 84 -2.30 -16.12 -8.66
N LYS A 85 -1.49 -17.19 -8.68
CA LYS A 85 -0.26 -17.30 -9.46
C LYS A 85 -0.16 -18.66 -10.12
N THR A 86 -0.25 -18.72 -11.44
CA THR A 86 -0.07 -19.93 -12.22
C THR A 86 1.25 -19.88 -12.99
N ILE A 87 2.10 -20.88 -12.78
CA ILE A 87 3.38 -21.04 -13.48
C ILE A 87 3.16 -21.88 -14.73
N LYS A 88 3.71 -21.44 -15.86
CA LYS A 88 3.76 -22.19 -17.12
C LYS A 88 5.15 -22.19 -17.72
N TYR A 89 5.40 -23.15 -18.60
CA TYR A 89 6.65 -23.26 -19.36
C TYR A 89 6.37 -22.93 -20.82
N THR A 90 7.21 -22.09 -21.39
CA THR A 90 7.18 -21.79 -22.83
C THR A 90 7.69 -22.98 -23.64
N ARG A 91 7.50 -22.94 -24.98
CA ARG A 91 8.04 -23.98 -25.89
C ARG A 91 9.56 -24.18 -25.74
N ASN A 92 10.28 -23.14 -25.32
CA ASN A 92 11.73 -23.17 -25.10
C ASN A 92 12.08 -23.52 -23.62
N ASN A 93 11.17 -24.12 -22.89
CA ASN A 93 11.32 -24.55 -21.49
C ASN A 93 11.70 -23.41 -20.53
N LYS A 94 11.32 -22.16 -20.84
CA LYS A 94 11.49 -21.00 -19.94
C LYS A 94 10.24 -20.81 -19.11
N VAL A 95 10.43 -20.43 -17.85
CA VAL A 95 9.35 -20.17 -16.91
C VAL A 95 8.67 -18.85 -17.24
N MET A 96 7.34 -18.84 -17.25
CA MET A 96 6.48 -17.65 -17.29
C MET A 96 5.35 -17.81 -16.26
N ALA A 97 4.67 -16.73 -15.93
CA ALA A 97 3.56 -16.76 -15.00
C ALA A 97 2.34 -16.01 -15.54
N PHE A 98 1.17 -16.45 -15.07
CA PHE A 98 -0.09 -15.72 -15.13
C PHE A 98 -0.48 -15.38 -13.70
N LEU A 99 -0.81 -14.13 -13.45
CA LEU A 99 -1.25 -13.66 -12.13
C LEU A 99 -2.67 -13.13 -12.26
N THR A 100 -3.48 -13.34 -11.23
CA THR A 100 -4.73 -12.60 -11.03
C THR A 100 -4.45 -11.51 -10.00
N VAL A 101 -4.66 -10.26 -10.38
CA VAL A 101 -4.52 -9.11 -9.48
C VAL A 101 -5.89 -8.53 -9.20
N GLU A 102 -6.22 -8.41 -7.93
CA GLU A 102 -7.46 -7.85 -7.40
C GLU A 102 -7.21 -6.47 -6.81
N ASP A 103 -8.07 -5.51 -7.14
CA ASP A 103 -8.17 -4.23 -6.47
C ASP A 103 -9.55 -4.10 -5.77
N LEU A 104 -9.93 -2.90 -5.37
CA LEU A 104 -11.23 -2.65 -4.71
C LEU A 104 -12.44 -2.69 -5.68
N MET A 105 -12.20 -2.84 -6.99
CA MET A 105 -13.23 -2.74 -8.03
C MET A 105 -13.40 -4.02 -8.84
N GLY A 106 -12.41 -4.92 -8.81
CA GLY A 106 -12.44 -6.17 -9.57
C GLY A 106 -11.08 -6.83 -9.72
N THR A 107 -10.92 -7.62 -10.77
CA THR A 107 -9.71 -8.38 -11.05
C THR A 107 -9.21 -8.17 -12.49
N VAL A 108 -7.91 -8.38 -12.70
CA VAL A 108 -7.29 -8.37 -14.03
C VAL A 108 -6.22 -9.46 -14.12
N GLU A 109 -6.13 -10.11 -15.27
CA GLU A 109 -5.07 -11.08 -15.56
C GLU A 109 -3.78 -10.37 -16.01
N ILE A 110 -2.67 -10.76 -15.40
CA ILE A 110 -1.33 -10.24 -15.72
C ILE A 110 -0.51 -11.35 -16.36
N VAL A 111 0.08 -11.06 -17.49
CA VAL A 111 1.01 -11.98 -18.17
C VAL A 111 2.44 -11.58 -17.85
N VAL A 112 3.21 -12.52 -17.31
CA VAL A 112 4.61 -12.32 -16.93
C VAL A 112 5.49 -13.18 -17.82
N PHE A 113 6.11 -12.56 -18.80
CA PHE A 113 7.02 -13.26 -19.71
C PHE A 113 8.34 -13.67 -19.03
N PRO A 114 9.09 -14.65 -19.57
CA PRO A 114 10.23 -15.24 -18.89
C PRO A 114 11.28 -14.25 -18.40
N ARG A 115 11.63 -13.24 -19.21
CA ARG A 115 12.60 -12.21 -18.85
C ARG A 115 12.16 -11.42 -17.61
N ASP A 116 10.88 -11.07 -17.53
CA ASP A 116 10.33 -10.29 -16.44
C ASP A 116 10.06 -11.17 -15.23
N TYR A 117 9.73 -12.46 -15.45
CA TYR A 117 9.62 -13.44 -14.38
C TYR A 117 10.96 -13.62 -13.65
N GLU A 118 12.06 -13.84 -14.36
CA GLU A 118 13.40 -13.95 -13.76
C GLU A 118 13.74 -12.74 -12.89
N LYS A 119 13.32 -11.55 -13.31
CA LYS A 119 13.60 -10.30 -12.61
C LYS A 119 12.71 -10.07 -11.37
N TRP A 120 11.43 -10.43 -11.45
CA TRP A 120 10.44 -10.01 -10.48
C TRP A 120 9.83 -11.15 -9.64
N GLN A 121 10.27 -12.42 -9.83
CA GLN A 121 9.69 -13.60 -9.20
C GLN A 121 9.57 -13.51 -7.66
N THR A 122 10.46 -12.76 -7.00
CA THR A 122 10.45 -12.60 -5.54
C THR A 122 9.34 -11.66 -5.04
N LEU A 123 8.85 -10.77 -5.91
CA LEU A 123 7.80 -9.79 -5.58
C LEU A 123 6.40 -10.20 -6.04
N ILE A 124 6.29 -11.22 -6.91
CA ILE A 124 5.01 -11.64 -7.50
C ILE A 124 4.49 -12.95 -6.90
N ASN A 125 4.40 -13.01 -5.58
CA ASN A 125 3.80 -14.14 -4.88
C ASN A 125 2.34 -13.86 -4.54
N GLU A 126 1.56 -14.91 -4.26
CA GLU A 126 0.20 -14.78 -3.76
C GLU A 126 0.20 -13.94 -2.47
N ASP A 127 -0.87 -13.20 -2.24
CA ASP A 127 -1.07 -12.21 -1.18
C ASP A 127 -0.12 -10.99 -1.22
N ALA A 128 0.82 -10.93 -2.17
CA ALA A 128 1.67 -9.74 -2.35
C ALA A 128 0.83 -8.54 -2.80
N ARG A 129 1.02 -7.41 -2.12
CA ARG A 129 0.39 -6.12 -2.45
C ARG A 129 1.36 -5.30 -3.28
N VAL A 130 1.04 -5.08 -4.54
CA VAL A 130 1.99 -4.55 -5.52
C VAL A 130 1.38 -3.49 -6.44
N PHE A 131 2.20 -2.54 -6.84
CA PHE A 131 1.99 -1.76 -8.05
C PHE A 131 2.66 -2.47 -9.22
N ILE A 132 1.94 -2.59 -10.32
CA ILE A 132 2.43 -3.20 -11.55
C ILE A 132 2.31 -2.18 -12.67
N GLN A 133 3.43 -1.84 -13.28
CA GLN A 133 3.47 -1.13 -14.54
C GLN A 133 3.55 -2.14 -15.66
N GLY A 134 2.74 -1.96 -16.69
CA GLY A 134 2.72 -2.86 -17.82
C GLY A 134 2.12 -2.23 -19.06
N ARG A 135 2.02 -3.05 -20.09
CA ARG A 135 1.39 -2.72 -21.35
C ARG A 135 0.11 -3.52 -21.52
N VAL A 136 -0.96 -2.85 -21.84
CA VAL A 136 -2.26 -3.50 -22.12
C VAL A 136 -2.14 -4.37 -23.36
N ASN A 137 -2.69 -5.56 -23.28
CA ASN A 137 -2.94 -6.46 -24.40
C ASN A 137 -4.45 -6.66 -24.50
N ALA A 138 -5.05 -6.01 -25.48
CA ALA A 138 -6.46 -6.14 -25.77
C ALA A 138 -6.66 -7.06 -26.97
N GLU A 139 -7.59 -8.01 -26.83
CA GLU A 139 -8.06 -8.86 -27.91
C GLU A 139 -9.57 -8.61 -28.08
N ASP A 140 -10.06 -8.67 -29.31
CA ASP A 140 -11.49 -8.51 -29.58
C ASP A 140 -12.31 -9.55 -28.80
N ASP A 141 -13.44 -9.13 -28.26
CA ASP A 141 -14.41 -9.95 -27.53
C ASP A 141 -13.88 -10.66 -26.25
N LYS A 142 -12.74 -10.20 -25.70
CA LYS A 142 -12.19 -10.74 -24.45
C LYS A 142 -11.80 -9.64 -23.46
N PRO A 143 -11.82 -9.93 -22.15
CA PRO A 143 -11.22 -9.03 -21.17
C PRO A 143 -9.76 -8.74 -21.52
N SER A 144 -9.36 -7.47 -21.45
CA SER A 144 -7.97 -7.06 -21.69
C SER A 144 -7.07 -7.59 -20.56
N LYS A 145 -5.82 -7.87 -20.90
CA LYS A 145 -4.78 -8.32 -19.96
C LYS A 145 -3.69 -7.27 -19.86
N LEU A 146 -2.88 -7.36 -18.81
CA LEU A 146 -1.70 -6.52 -18.67
C LEU A 146 -0.44 -7.35 -18.81
N ILE A 147 0.45 -6.97 -19.72
CA ILE A 147 1.79 -7.56 -19.83
C ILE A 147 2.69 -6.82 -18.86
N LEU A 148 3.23 -7.52 -17.86
CA LEU A 148 4.07 -6.95 -16.82
C LEU A 148 5.39 -6.44 -17.38
N GLU A 149 5.78 -5.21 -17.01
CA GLU A 149 7.09 -4.62 -17.29
C GLU A 149 7.88 -4.34 -16.00
N LYS A 150 7.21 -3.85 -14.95
CA LYS A 150 7.82 -3.54 -13.64
C LYS A 150 6.87 -3.83 -12.49
N VAL A 151 7.45 -4.15 -11.35
CA VAL A 151 6.72 -4.37 -10.08
C VAL A 151 7.37 -3.59 -8.96
N ARG A 152 6.56 -3.12 -8.03
CA ARG A 152 6.98 -2.52 -6.77
C ARG A 152 6.01 -2.94 -5.66
N ALA A 153 6.54 -3.38 -4.53
CA ALA A 153 5.70 -3.64 -3.37
C ALA A 153 5.09 -2.35 -2.81
N PHE A 154 3.90 -2.41 -2.23
CA PHE A 154 3.28 -1.24 -1.57
C PHE A 154 4.15 -0.71 -0.43
N ASP A 155 4.82 -1.60 0.30
CA ASP A 155 5.69 -1.24 1.41
C ASP A 155 7.01 -0.57 0.98
N ASP A 156 7.39 -0.69 -0.30
CA ASP A 156 8.56 -0.02 -0.89
C ASP A 156 8.32 1.45 -1.24
N ILE A 157 7.12 1.97 -0.97
CA ILE A 157 6.84 3.38 -1.21
C ILE A 157 7.50 4.20 -0.12
N PRO A 158 8.39 5.12 -0.48
CA PRO A 158 9.06 5.95 0.50
C PRO A 158 8.04 6.79 1.28
N ARG A 159 8.08 6.70 2.59
CA ARG A 159 7.30 7.54 3.51
C ARG A 159 8.20 8.60 4.11
N GLU A 160 7.65 9.79 4.30
CA GLU A 160 8.32 10.94 4.90
C GLU A 160 7.50 11.43 6.09
N ILE A 161 8.18 11.88 7.14
CA ILE A 161 7.51 12.60 8.23
C ILE A 161 7.61 14.09 7.92
N TRP A 162 6.48 14.75 7.82
CA TRP A 162 6.40 16.20 7.65
C TRP A 162 6.02 16.83 8.99
N ILE A 163 6.85 17.80 9.42
CA ILE A 163 6.62 18.57 10.64
C ILE A 163 6.46 20.04 10.24
N GLN A 164 5.28 20.60 10.54
CA GLN A 164 4.94 21.97 10.24
C GLN A 164 5.28 22.88 11.42
N PHE A 165 5.97 23.98 11.13
CA PHE A 165 6.19 25.08 12.06
C PHE A 165 5.48 26.32 11.53
N LYS A 166 5.13 27.23 12.44
CA LYS A 166 4.44 28.46 12.09
C LYS A 166 5.29 29.33 11.16
N ASP A 167 6.55 29.57 11.54
CA ASP A 167 7.52 30.41 10.87
C ASP A 167 8.96 29.96 11.18
N ARG A 168 9.94 30.72 10.68
CA ARG A 168 11.37 30.45 10.90
C ARG A 168 11.80 30.57 12.35
N GLU A 169 11.21 31.49 13.10
CA GLU A 169 11.57 31.74 14.49
C GLU A 169 11.10 30.57 15.37
N ASP A 170 9.87 30.13 15.18
CA ASP A 170 9.31 28.95 15.86
C ASP A 170 10.16 27.69 15.58
N TYR A 171 10.60 27.50 14.33
CA TYR A 171 11.49 26.40 13.98
C TYR A 171 12.85 26.54 14.66
N ALA A 172 13.49 27.71 14.59
CA ALA A 172 14.83 27.95 15.16
C ALA A 172 14.87 27.67 16.68
N GLN A 173 13.82 28.03 17.42
CA GLN A 173 13.71 27.77 18.85
C GLN A 173 13.65 26.27 19.16
N LYS A 174 13.08 25.46 18.27
CA LYS A 174 12.84 24.03 18.49
C LYS A 174 13.80 23.12 17.69
N GLU A 175 14.61 23.68 16.80
CA GLU A 175 15.48 22.93 15.89
C GLU A 175 16.43 22.00 16.63
N GLN A 176 17.16 22.53 17.64
CA GLN A 176 18.16 21.74 18.34
C GLN A 176 17.56 20.56 19.09
N GLU A 177 16.42 20.76 19.72
CA GLU A 177 15.68 19.71 20.41
C GLU A 177 15.19 18.63 19.45
N LEU A 178 14.60 19.05 18.31
CA LEU A 178 14.14 18.14 17.25
C LEU A 178 15.30 17.31 16.68
N LEU A 179 16.40 17.97 16.32
CA LEU A 179 17.56 17.27 15.74
C LEU A 179 18.18 16.27 16.74
N ASN A 180 18.26 16.62 18.02
CA ASN A 180 18.74 15.71 19.05
C ASN A 180 17.81 14.48 19.23
N TYR A 181 16.51 14.71 19.16
CA TYR A 181 15.52 13.64 19.25
C TYR A 181 15.62 12.69 18.05
N LEU A 182 15.73 13.23 16.83
CA LEU A 182 15.81 12.44 15.60
C LEU A 182 17.11 11.62 15.48
N ARG A 183 18.22 12.10 16.04
CA ARG A 183 19.51 11.35 16.04
C ARG A 183 19.45 10.00 16.74
N GLY A 184 18.52 9.83 17.67
CA GLY A 184 18.28 8.55 18.36
C GLY A 184 17.52 7.51 17.53
N SER A 185 16.93 7.90 16.40
CA SER A 185 16.14 7.04 15.54
C SER A 185 16.89 6.76 14.23
N VAL A 186 17.28 5.51 14.01
CA VAL A 186 17.97 5.09 12.77
C VAL A 186 16.96 4.51 11.81
N GLY A 187 16.86 5.08 10.60
CA GLY A 187 15.91 4.60 9.59
C GLY A 187 16.18 5.17 8.20
N THR A 188 15.28 4.87 7.27
CA THR A 188 15.37 5.28 5.87
C THR A 188 14.39 6.39 5.48
N SER A 189 13.42 6.69 6.34
CA SER A 189 12.37 7.67 6.06
C SER A 189 12.85 9.09 6.34
N ALA A 190 12.75 9.96 5.34
CA ALA A 190 13.16 11.36 5.44
C ALA A 190 12.23 12.16 6.37
N VAL A 191 12.80 13.12 7.08
CA VAL A 191 12.05 14.13 7.84
C VAL A 191 12.10 15.45 7.08
N VAL A 192 10.93 16.06 6.91
CA VAL A 192 10.72 17.29 6.15
C VAL A 192 10.12 18.34 7.06
N ILE A 193 10.76 19.49 7.11
CA ILE A 193 10.28 20.67 7.84
C ILE A 193 9.50 21.54 6.85
N TYR A 194 8.29 21.93 7.24
CA TYR A 194 7.46 22.84 6.47
C TYR A 194 7.22 24.14 7.28
N LEU A 195 7.59 25.28 6.71
CA LEU A 195 7.35 26.60 7.29
C LEU A 195 6.10 27.21 6.66
N LYS A 196 5.06 27.38 7.47
CA LYS A 196 3.70 27.73 6.99
C LYS A 196 3.62 29.15 6.42
N ASP A 197 4.31 30.10 7.03
CA ASP A 197 4.30 31.53 6.66
C ASP A 197 4.83 31.79 5.25
N VAL A 198 5.98 31.19 4.94
CA VAL A 198 6.69 31.35 3.65
C VAL A 198 6.48 30.17 2.71
N LYS A 199 5.70 29.16 3.10
CA LYS A 199 5.48 27.90 2.37
C LYS A 199 6.78 27.20 1.94
N ALA A 200 7.83 27.34 2.77
CA ALA A 200 9.15 26.78 2.49
C ALA A 200 9.28 25.35 3.02
N ILE A 201 10.02 24.53 2.29
CA ILE A 201 10.30 23.14 2.62
C ILE A 201 11.80 22.97 2.84
N LYS A 202 12.20 22.41 3.98
CA LYS A 202 13.56 21.99 4.30
C LYS A 202 13.57 20.49 4.56
N ARG A 203 14.22 19.72 3.69
CA ARG A 203 14.46 18.30 3.93
C ARG A 203 15.70 18.13 4.78
N LEU A 204 15.59 17.39 5.88
CA LEU A 204 16.73 17.11 6.74
C LEU A 204 17.69 16.11 6.06
N PRO A 205 19.01 16.24 6.33
CA PRO A 205 20.01 15.29 5.82
C PRO A 205 19.77 13.84 6.28
N ALA A 206 20.39 12.89 5.58
CA ALA A 206 20.23 11.45 5.84
C ALA A 206 20.55 11.01 7.28
N GLY A 207 21.44 11.76 7.98
CA GLY A 207 21.74 11.50 9.40
C GLY A 207 20.57 11.75 10.38
N TYR A 208 19.44 12.28 9.88
CA TYR A 208 18.20 12.49 10.63
C TYR A 208 17.03 11.68 10.05
N HIS A 209 17.32 10.73 9.17
CA HIS A 209 16.29 9.80 8.70
C HIS A 209 15.87 8.87 9.84
N VAL A 210 14.60 8.48 9.86
CA VAL A 210 13.99 7.76 10.97
C VAL A 210 13.32 6.47 10.49
N GLN A 211 13.16 5.52 11.41
CA GLN A 211 12.24 4.42 11.25
C GLN A 211 10.84 4.90 11.71
N ILE A 212 9.89 4.97 10.78
CA ILE A 212 8.52 5.37 11.09
C ILE A 212 7.87 4.26 11.93
N SER A 213 7.44 4.62 13.16
CA SER A 213 6.65 3.79 14.06
C SER A 213 5.51 4.63 14.65
N GLU A 214 4.46 3.99 15.13
CA GLU A 214 3.36 4.67 15.81
C GLU A 214 3.86 5.45 17.01
N PHE A 215 4.75 4.84 17.81
CA PHE A 215 5.37 5.50 18.96
C PHE A 215 6.09 6.81 18.56
N LEU A 216 6.93 6.79 17.52
CA LEU A 216 7.62 7.99 17.03
C LEU A 216 6.62 9.08 16.60
N ILE A 217 5.58 8.69 15.87
CA ILE A 217 4.57 9.63 15.37
C ILE A 217 3.82 10.26 16.54
N GLU A 218 3.39 9.47 17.52
CA GLU A 218 2.71 9.97 18.71
C GLU A 218 3.57 10.94 19.54
N GLU A 219 4.84 10.60 19.77
CA GLU A 219 5.76 11.47 20.48
C GLU A 219 6.02 12.81 19.75
N LEU A 220 6.18 12.75 18.42
CA LEU A 220 6.28 13.97 17.61
C LEU A 220 4.99 14.80 17.66
N LYS A 221 3.84 14.18 17.60
CA LYS A 221 2.53 14.84 17.71
C LYS A 221 2.32 15.48 19.08
N LYS A 222 2.69 14.82 20.16
CA LYS A 222 2.66 15.38 21.52
C LYS A 222 3.55 16.63 21.63
N LYS A 223 4.75 16.59 21.02
CA LYS A 223 5.73 17.70 21.10
C LYS A 223 5.38 18.87 20.20
N TYR A 224 4.96 18.62 18.97
CA TYR A 224 4.81 19.66 17.93
C TYR A 224 3.35 19.94 17.56
N GLY A 225 2.41 19.20 18.12
CA GLY A 225 0.97 19.30 17.87
C GLY A 225 0.47 18.29 16.84
N ASP A 226 -0.68 17.70 17.10
CA ASP A 226 -1.26 16.62 16.27
C ASP A 226 -1.46 17.04 14.81
N SER A 227 -1.96 18.25 14.58
CA SER A 227 -2.19 18.78 13.22
C SER A 227 -0.89 19.13 12.47
N ASN A 228 0.23 19.26 13.17
CA ASN A 228 1.50 19.71 12.63
C ASN A 228 2.43 18.56 12.20
N VAL A 229 2.09 17.31 12.54
CA VAL A 229 2.88 16.13 12.18
C VAL A 229 2.06 15.23 11.27
N LYS A 230 2.60 14.93 10.09
CA LYS A 230 1.96 14.04 9.11
C LYS A 230 2.97 13.08 8.50
N VAL A 231 2.54 11.83 8.30
CA VAL A 231 3.23 10.88 7.44
C VAL A 231 2.72 11.06 6.03
N VAL A 232 3.63 11.29 5.10
CA VAL A 232 3.32 11.52 3.69
C VAL A 232 4.01 10.44 2.85
N GLU A 233 3.24 9.74 2.06
CA GLU A 233 3.74 8.79 1.08
C GLU A 233 4.23 9.57 -0.14
N ARG A 234 5.48 9.30 -0.53
CA ARG A 234 6.07 9.97 -1.67
C ARG A 234 5.67 9.27 -2.96
N VAL A 235 4.80 9.91 -3.73
CA VAL A 235 4.50 9.48 -5.10
C VAL A 235 5.77 9.52 -5.93
N LEU A 236 6.20 8.38 -6.43
CA LEU A 236 7.36 8.28 -7.30
C LEU A 236 6.91 8.58 -8.73
N LYS A 237 7.39 9.69 -9.28
CA LYS A 237 7.09 10.07 -10.68
C LYS A 237 7.66 9.07 -11.70
N ASN A 238 8.66 8.26 -11.30
CA ASN A 238 9.27 7.20 -12.12
C ASN A 238 9.05 5.87 -11.42
N PHE A 239 8.19 5.07 -12.00
CA PHE A 239 7.91 3.70 -11.57
C PHE A 239 9.04 2.76 -11.99
#